data_b533e0c776f1ad6ff248d8ef9c0c9ecb
#
_entry.id   b533e0c776f1ad6ff248d8ef9c0c9ecb
#
_cell.length_a   1.000
_cell.length_b   1.000
_cell.length_c   1.000
_cell.angle_alpha   90.00
_cell.angle_beta   90.00
_cell.angle_gamma   90.00
#
_symmetry.space_group_name_H-M   'P 1'
#
loop_
_entity.id
_entity.type
_entity.pdbx_description
1 polymer ?
#
loop_
_entity_poly.entity_id
_entity_poly.type
_entity_poly.pdbx_seq_one_letter_code
_entity_poly.pdbx_strand_id
1 'polypeptide(L)'
;MIKILIKVTDLSLLRKVQETIRIVKNATNLMEIPNIKKLKSKKNYYRIRIGGYRLGISLENNEVTFIRIRHRREIYRKFPP
;
A
#
# COMPACT_ATOMS: atom_id res chain seq x y z
N MET A 1 9.12 5.40 9.80
CA MET A 1 8.05 6.42 9.75
C MET A 1 7.04 6.06 8.66
N ILE A 2 5.77 6.39 8.87
CA ILE A 2 4.70 6.12 7.91
C ILE A 2 4.01 7.43 7.54
N LYS A 3 3.86 7.65 6.25
CA LYS A 3 3.12 8.79 5.71
C LYS A 3 1.88 8.27 4.97
N ILE A 4 0.73 8.88 5.21
CA ILE A 4 -0.54 8.42 4.65
C ILE A 4 -1.15 9.52 3.79
N LEU A 5 -1.30 9.23 2.49
CA LEU A 5 -1.89 10.14 1.51
C LEU A 5 -3.23 9.63 0.98
N ILE A 6 -3.66 8.46 1.43
CA ILE A 6 -4.90 7.84 0.95
C ILE A 6 -6.09 8.30 1.76
N LYS A 7 -7.26 8.25 1.13
CA LYS A 7 -8.54 8.55 1.77
C LYS A 7 -9.52 7.42 1.47
N VAL A 8 -10.16 6.89 2.50
CA VAL A 8 -11.09 5.77 2.37
C VAL A 8 -12.39 6.13 3.08
N THR A 9 -13.51 6.02 2.35
CA THR A 9 -14.84 6.33 2.89
C THR A 9 -15.63 5.07 3.23
N ASP A 10 -15.35 3.95 2.61
CA ASP A 10 -16.01 2.68 2.90
C ASP A 10 -15.48 2.11 4.22
N LEU A 11 -16.35 1.91 5.22
CA LEU A 11 -15.95 1.46 6.56
C LEU A 11 -15.33 0.07 6.57
N SER A 12 -15.84 -0.84 5.75
CA SER A 12 -15.29 -2.19 5.67
C SER A 12 -13.87 -2.17 5.12
N LEU A 13 -13.66 -1.40 4.07
CA LEU A 13 -12.34 -1.22 3.48
C LEU A 13 -11.40 -0.49 4.44
N LEU A 14 -11.90 0.54 5.13
CA LEU A 14 -11.11 1.30 6.09
C LEU A 14 -10.54 0.40 7.19
N ARG A 15 -11.33 -0.53 7.72
CA ARG A 15 -10.86 -1.48 8.74
C ARG A 15 -9.72 -2.34 8.23
N LYS A 16 -9.83 -2.81 6.99
CA LYS A 16 -8.78 -3.63 6.36
C LYS A 16 -7.52 -2.82 6.12
N VAL A 17 -7.66 -1.57 5.71
CA VAL A 17 -6.54 -0.66 5.51
C VAL A 17 -5.85 -0.37 6.83
N GLN A 18 -6.60 -0.09 7.88
CA GLN A 18 -6.05 0.16 9.22
C GLN A 18 -5.26 -1.04 9.74
N GLU A 19 -5.78 -2.25 9.54
CA GLU A 19 -5.07 -3.47 9.91
C GLU A 19 -3.78 -3.61 9.12
N THR A 20 -3.81 -3.31 7.83
CA THR A 20 -2.62 -3.35 6.97
C THR A 20 -1.58 -2.34 7.44
N ILE A 21 -2.00 -1.12 7.79
CA ILE A 21 -1.10 -0.11 8.32
C ILE A 21 -0.42 -0.61 9.60
N ARG A 22 -1.18 -1.26 10.48
CA ARG A 22 -0.64 -1.82 11.72
C ARG A 22 0.41 -2.88 11.43
N ILE A 23 0.15 -3.76 10.47
CA ILE A 23 1.10 -4.80 10.06
C ILE A 23 2.37 -4.17 9.50
N VAL A 24 2.24 -3.15 8.65
CA VAL A 24 3.39 -2.45 8.08
C VAL A 24 4.22 -1.77 9.16
N LYS A 25 3.57 -1.14 10.13
CA LYS A 25 4.27 -0.48 11.25
C LYS A 25 5.15 -1.45 12.03
N ASN A 26 4.71 -2.69 12.19
CA ASN A 26 5.39 -3.69 13.01
C ASN A 26 6.35 -4.57 12.21
N ALA A 27 6.38 -4.44 10.89
CA ALA A 27 7.26 -5.24 10.05
C ALA A 27 8.68 -4.70 10.09
N THR A 28 9.66 -5.60 10.18
CA THR A 28 11.07 -5.23 10.05
C THR A 28 11.50 -5.16 8.59
N ASN A 29 10.78 -5.84 7.71
CA ASN A 29 11.06 -5.88 6.28
C ASN A 29 9.72 -5.92 5.54
N LEU A 30 9.57 -5.07 4.51
CA LEU A 30 8.33 -5.02 3.73
C LEU A 30 7.95 -6.36 3.10
N MET A 31 8.93 -7.16 2.73
CA MET A 31 8.65 -8.45 2.09
C MET A 31 8.05 -9.49 3.04
N GLU A 32 8.01 -9.21 4.34
CA GLU A 32 7.30 -10.04 5.32
C GLU A 32 5.80 -9.83 5.28
N ILE A 33 5.33 -8.74 4.67
CA ILE A 33 3.92 -8.38 4.66
C ILE A 33 3.16 -9.31 3.71
N PRO A 34 2.04 -9.92 4.15
CA PRO A 34 1.24 -10.76 3.27
C PRO A 34 0.73 -9.98 2.05
N ASN A 35 0.71 -10.66 0.92
CA ASN A 35 0.12 -10.13 -0.32
C ASN A 35 0.84 -8.89 -0.90
N ILE A 36 2.07 -8.64 -0.47
CA ILE A 36 2.87 -7.55 -1.03
C ILE A 36 3.62 -8.01 -2.27
N LYS A 37 3.76 -7.11 -3.23
CA LYS A 37 4.55 -7.33 -4.43
C LYS A 37 5.30 -6.06 -4.80
N LYS A 38 6.58 -6.19 -5.12
CA LYS A 38 7.37 -5.08 -5.63
C LYS A 38 7.03 -4.85 -7.09
N LEU A 39 6.79 -3.60 -7.47
CA LEU A 39 6.48 -3.22 -8.84
C LEU A 39 7.75 -2.84 -9.58
N LYS A 40 7.77 -3.10 -10.89
CA LYS A 40 8.88 -2.67 -11.75
C LYS A 40 8.78 -1.16 -11.93
N SER A 41 9.78 -0.44 -11.42
CA SER A 41 9.85 1.00 -11.48
C SER A 41 11.25 1.45 -11.12
N LYS A 42 11.60 2.71 -11.47
CA LYS A 42 12.86 3.32 -11.07
C LYS A 42 12.94 3.56 -9.57
N LYS A 43 11.80 3.65 -8.89
CA LYS A 43 11.71 3.84 -7.45
C LYS A 43 11.18 2.58 -6.78
N ASN A 44 11.24 2.54 -5.45
CA ASN A 44 10.76 1.40 -4.68
C ASN A 44 9.26 1.51 -4.45
N TYR A 45 8.49 1.07 -5.42
CA TYR A 45 7.04 0.99 -5.32
C TYR A 45 6.60 -0.45 -5.09
N TYR A 46 5.59 -0.59 -4.24
CA TYR A 46 5.00 -1.88 -3.89
C TYR A 46 3.49 -1.77 -3.95
N ARG A 47 2.83 -2.91 -4.16
CA ARG A 47 1.38 -2.99 -3.98
C ARG A 47 1.04 -4.05 -2.96
N ILE A 48 0.02 -3.80 -2.16
CA ILE A 48 -0.52 -4.77 -1.21
C ILE A 48 -1.95 -5.08 -1.63
N ARG A 49 -2.25 -6.36 -1.81
CA ARG A 49 -3.60 -6.78 -2.17
C ARG A 49 -4.49 -6.80 -0.94
N ILE A 50 -5.63 -6.11 -1.02
CA ILE A 50 -6.63 -6.07 0.03
C ILE A 50 -7.98 -6.39 -0.62
N GLY A 51 -8.34 -7.68 -0.67
CA GLY A 51 -9.53 -8.13 -1.38
C GLY A 51 -9.47 -7.73 -2.86
N GLY A 52 -10.53 -7.07 -3.35
CA GLY A 52 -10.57 -6.56 -4.72
C GLY A 52 -9.80 -5.26 -4.92
N TYR A 53 -9.20 -4.72 -3.85
CA TYR A 53 -8.45 -3.46 -3.90
C TYR A 53 -6.95 -3.69 -3.89
N ARG A 54 -6.22 -2.69 -4.35
CA ARG A 54 -4.76 -2.68 -4.33
C ARG A 54 -4.29 -1.39 -3.68
N LEU A 55 -3.43 -1.52 -2.69
CA LEU A 55 -2.86 -0.41 -1.95
C LEU A 55 -1.45 -0.17 -2.50
N GLY A 56 -1.23 1.01 -3.08
CA GLY A 56 0.07 1.40 -3.60
C GLY A 56 0.87 2.14 -2.55
N ILE A 57 2.09 1.68 -2.32
CA ILE A 57 2.99 2.28 -1.33
C ILE A 57 4.37 2.49 -1.94
N SER A 58 5.14 3.38 -1.33
CA SER A 58 6.55 3.56 -1.66
C SER A 58 7.39 3.45 -0.40
N LEU A 59 8.67 3.11 -0.58
CA LEU A 59 9.65 3.09 0.48
C LEU A 59 10.84 3.96 0.07
N GLU A 60 11.10 5.03 0.82
CA GLU A 60 12.27 5.89 0.63
C GLU A 60 12.81 6.29 2.00
N ASN A 61 14.13 6.18 2.20
CA ASN A 61 14.80 6.62 3.43
C ASN A 61 14.12 6.09 4.70
N ASN A 62 13.74 4.81 4.69
CA ASN A 62 13.02 4.15 5.78
C ASN A 62 11.62 4.74 6.05
N GLU A 63 11.09 5.55 5.13
CA GLU A 63 9.73 6.06 5.22
C GLU A 63 8.83 5.31 4.24
N VAL A 64 7.74 4.74 4.75
CA VAL A 64 6.69 4.10 3.94
C VAL A 64 5.59 5.14 3.72
N THR A 65 5.28 5.41 2.46
CA THR A 65 4.19 6.30 2.09
C THR A 65 3.06 5.49 1.47
N PHE A 66 1.86 5.61 2.05
CA PHE A 66 0.65 5.02 1.50
C PHE A 66 0.08 6.02 0.51
N ILE A 67 0.26 5.74 -0.78
CA ILE A 67 0.04 6.73 -1.84
C ILE A 67 -1.37 6.67 -2.38
N ARG A 68 -1.86 5.47 -2.67
CA ARG A 68 -3.11 5.33 -3.40
C ARG A 68 -3.75 3.98 -3.10
N ILE A 69 -5.08 3.97 -3.04
CA ILE A 69 -5.85 2.72 -2.98
C ILE A 69 -6.92 2.77 -4.06
N ARG A 70 -7.00 1.74 -4.89
CA ARG A 70 -7.96 1.65 -5.99
C ARG A 70 -8.33 0.19 -6.19
N HIS A 71 -9.46 -0.01 -6.84
CA HIS A 71 -9.85 -1.34 -7.28
C HIS A 71 -8.78 -1.90 -8.23
N ARG A 72 -8.59 -3.23 -8.21
CA ARG A 72 -7.57 -3.92 -9.00
C ARG A 72 -7.59 -3.55 -10.49
N ARG A 73 -8.74 -3.14 -11.03
CA ARG A 73 -8.88 -2.75 -12.44
C ARG A 73 -8.35 -1.37 -12.74
N GLU A 74 -8.15 -0.55 -11.71
CA GLU A 74 -7.84 0.87 -11.88
C GLU A 74 -6.48 1.27 -11.35
N ILE A 75 -5.92 0.51 -10.40
CA ILE A 75 -4.69 0.92 -9.70
C ILE A 75 -3.53 1.18 -10.68
N TYR A 76 -3.36 0.32 -11.67
CA TYR A 76 -2.22 0.39 -12.56
C TYR A 76 -2.32 1.46 -13.64
N ARG A 77 -3.43 2.18 -13.69
CA ARG A 77 -3.56 3.34 -14.57
C ARG A 77 -2.84 4.56 -13.99
N LYS A 78 -2.72 4.64 -12.66
CA LYS A 78 -2.18 5.80 -11.96
C LYS A 78 -1.07 5.46 -10.97
N PHE A 79 -0.79 4.20 -10.76
CA PHE A 79 0.25 3.77 -9.85
C PHE A 79 1.12 2.70 -10.53
N PRO A 80 2.45 2.80 -10.49
CA PRO A 80 3.25 3.89 -9.91
C PRO A 80 3.01 5.22 -10.62
N PRO A 81 3.11 6.34 -9.86
CA PRO A 81 2.90 7.67 -10.46
C PRO A 81 3.95 8.04 -11.49
#